data_910eed519d941dba39ab86f407d1db50
#
_entry.id   910eed519d941dba39ab86f407d1db50
#
_cell.length_a   1.000
_cell.length_b   1.000
_cell.length_c   1.000
_cell.angle_alpha   90.00
_cell.angle_beta   90.00
_cell.angle_gamma   90.00
#
_symmetry.space_group_name_H-M   'P 1'
#
loop_
_entity.id
_entity.type
_entity.pdbx_description
1 polymer ?
#
loop_
_entity_poly.entity_id
_entity_poly.type
_entity_poly.pdbx_seq_one_letter_code
_entity_poly.pdbx_strand_id
1 'polypeptide(L)'
;SHEIRTPLNAIVGFSEIMAVTEDEEEKHEYLEIIQKNSNLLLQLINDILDLSRIESGKSEMHFQQVEISGLIDEVEKVHQLKMKSNVELKVIRPAEEFWTSTDRNRVMQVLFNFLSNAIKNTESGVITLGLKHEGDWLKIFVSDTGCGIPEDKLPRIFTRFEKLNDFVQGTGLGLSICKSIVERLGGRIEVSSELGQGSTFALYLPYQ
;
A
#
# COMPACT_ATOMS: atom_id res chain seq x y z
N SER A 1 12.76 6.45 14.64
CA SER A 1 14.00 7.24 14.75
C SER A 1 15.03 6.89 13.69
N HIS A 2 15.35 5.61 13.45
CA HIS A 2 16.29 5.21 12.41
C HIS A 2 15.70 5.43 11.00
N GLU A 3 14.44 5.12 10.83
CA GLU A 3 13.70 5.24 9.57
C GLU A 3 13.57 6.70 9.07
N ILE A 4 13.61 7.68 9.98
CA ILE A 4 13.64 9.11 9.65
C ILE A 4 15.05 9.57 9.34
N ARG A 5 16.05 9.07 10.08
CA ARG A 5 17.44 9.52 9.94
C ARG A 5 18.04 9.14 8.59
N THR A 6 17.75 7.95 8.10
CA THR A 6 18.30 7.44 6.83
C THR A 6 17.94 8.33 5.64
N PRO A 7 16.65 8.61 5.32
CA PRO A 7 16.31 9.51 4.23
C PRO A 7 16.79 10.95 4.49
N LEU A 8 16.78 11.44 5.73
CA LEU A 8 17.26 12.77 6.05
C LEU A 8 18.77 12.90 5.76
N ASN A 9 19.58 11.93 6.17
CA ASN A 9 21.02 11.94 5.89
C ASN A 9 21.30 11.86 4.38
N ALA A 10 20.48 11.10 3.62
CA ALA A 10 20.61 11.06 2.16
C ALA A 10 20.31 12.43 1.54
N ILE A 11 19.23 13.11 1.97
CA ILE A 11 18.87 14.45 1.48
C ILE A 11 20.04 15.43 1.76
N VAL A 12 20.54 15.47 2.99
CA VAL A 12 21.63 16.39 3.40
C VAL A 12 22.90 16.07 2.59
N GLY A 13 23.36 14.80 2.60
CA GLY A 13 24.61 14.42 1.95
C GLY A 13 24.60 14.66 0.44
N PHE A 14 23.53 14.28 -0.26
CA PHE A 14 23.42 14.54 -1.71
C PHE A 14 23.24 16.03 -2.03
N SER A 15 22.63 16.81 -1.15
CA SER A 15 22.55 18.27 -1.33
C SER A 15 23.94 18.94 -1.21
N GLU A 16 24.77 18.47 -0.29
CA GLU A 16 26.14 18.96 -0.13
C GLU A 16 27.02 18.61 -1.35
N ILE A 17 26.93 17.37 -1.84
CA ILE A 17 27.66 16.93 -3.03
C ILE A 17 27.20 17.71 -4.26
N MET A 18 25.90 17.84 -4.46
CA MET A 18 25.31 18.58 -5.58
C MET A 18 25.78 20.04 -5.63
N ALA A 19 26.02 20.66 -4.48
CA ALA A 19 26.46 22.05 -4.39
C ALA A 19 27.89 22.27 -4.95
N VAL A 20 28.74 21.24 -4.99
CA VAL A 20 30.14 21.30 -5.45
C VAL A 20 30.37 20.55 -6.75
N THR A 21 29.37 19.83 -7.26
CA THR A 21 29.43 19.10 -8.53
C THR A 21 29.26 20.08 -9.70
N GLU A 22 30.11 19.99 -10.72
CA GLU A 22 30.02 20.78 -11.95
C GLU A 22 29.27 20.05 -13.08
N ASP A 23 29.23 18.72 -13.03
CA ASP A 23 28.58 17.86 -14.02
C ASP A 23 27.03 17.93 -13.90
N GLU A 24 26.36 18.32 -14.97
CA GLU A 24 24.91 18.48 -15.00
C GLU A 24 24.15 17.13 -14.97
N GLU A 25 24.74 16.03 -15.49
CA GLU A 25 24.13 14.69 -15.41
C GLU A 25 24.19 14.19 -13.96
N GLU A 26 25.31 14.32 -13.27
CA GLU A 26 25.42 13.97 -11.86
C GLU A 26 24.50 14.82 -10.98
N LYS A 27 24.36 16.12 -11.25
CA LYS A 27 23.42 16.97 -10.53
C LYS A 27 21.98 16.46 -10.68
N HIS A 28 21.62 16.02 -11.87
CA HIS A 28 20.29 15.48 -12.12
C HIS A 28 20.04 14.20 -11.32
N GLU A 29 20.99 13.29 -11.30
CA GLU A 29 20.92 12.06 -10.48
C GLU A 29 20.78 12.37 -8.99
N TYR A 30 21.58 13.29 -8.47
CA TYR A 30 21.50 13.69 -7.06
C TYR A 30 20.16 14.34 -6.72
N LEU A 31 19.61 15.16 -7.62
CA LEU A 31 18.29 15.76 -7.45
C LEU A 31 17.19 14.69 -7.38
N GLU A 32 17.23 13.67 -8.23
CA GLU A 32 16.30 12.54 -8.17
C GLU A 32 16.38 11.79 -6.83
N ILE A 33 17.59 11.55 -6.32
CA ILE A 33 17.81 10.90 -5.02
C ILE A 33 17.21 11.76 -3.90
N ILE A 34 17.47 13.07 -3.91
CA ILE A 34 16.92 14.01 -2.92
C ILE A 34 15.40 14.01 -2.96
N GLN A 35 14.79 14.12 -4.13
CA GLN A 35 13.33 14.10 -4.28
C GLN A 35 12.71 12.80 -3.79
N LYS A 36 13.32 11.67 -4.15
CA LYS A 36 12.87 10.35 -3.71
C LYS A 36 12.89 10.18 -2.20
N ASN A 37 13.97 10.64 -1.55
CA ASN A 37 14.10 10.57 -0.08
C ASN A 37 13.19 11.59 0.62
N SER A 38 12.96 12.76 0.05
CA SER A 38 12.01 13.75 0.56
C SER A 38 10.58 13.23 0.54
N ASN A 39 10.16 12.58 -0.57
CA ASN A 39 8.85 11.95 -0.67
C ASN A 39 8.68 10.80 0.33
N LEU A 40 9.73 9.99 0.53
CA LEU A 40 9.71 8.92 1.55
C LEU A 40 9.57 9.50 2.96
N LEU A 41 10.27 10.58 3.27
CA LEU A 41 10.19 11.23 4.58
C LEU A 41 8.79 11.83 4.84
N LEU A 42 8.20 12.48 3.84
CA LEU A 42 6.83 12.99 3.91
C LEU A 42 5.82 11.86 4.12
N GLN A 43 5.98 10.74 3.41
CA GLN A 43 5.12 9.57 3.60
C GLN A 43 5.26 9.01 5.02
N LEU A 44 6.49 8.87 5.54
CA LEU A 44 6.73 8.42 6.92
C LEU A 44 6.02 9.30 7.96
N ILE A 45 6.13 10.62 7.80
CA ILE A 45 5.48 11.58 8.72
C ILE A 45 3.96 11.40 8.67
N ASN A 46 3.37 11.32 7.48
CA ASN A 46 1.93 11.13 7.31
C ASN A 46 1.47 9.79 7.89
N ASP A 47 2.21 8.70 7.65
CA ASP A 47 1.92 7.36 8.18
C ASP A 47 1.95 7.38 9.73
N ILE A 48 2.93 8.04 10.34
CA ILE A 48 3.03 8.16 11.81
C ILE A 48 1.87 8.99 12.37
N LEU A 49 1.50 10.09 11.72
CA LEU A 49 0.38 10.92 12.14
C LEU A 49 -0.96 10.17 12.02
N ASP A 50 -1.16 9.45 10.92
CA ASP A 50 -2.36 8.60 10.72
C ASP A 50 -2.43 7.51 11.79
N LEU A 51 -1.34 6.80 12.03
CA LEU A 51 -1.27 5.77 13.06
C LEU A 51 -1.60 6.34 14.45
N SER A 52 -0.99 7.48 14.81
CA SER A 52 -1.23 8.15 16.08
C SER A 52 -2.71 8.55 16.25
N ARG A 53 -3.36 9.08 15.19
CA ARG A 53 -4.78 9.43 15.20
C ARG A 53 -5.68 8.21 15.34
N ILE A 54 -5.34 7.12 14.65
CA ILE A 54 -6.08 5.87 14.71
C ILE A 54 -6.00 5.27 16.13
N GLU A 55 -4.82 5.21 16.72
CA GLU A 55 -4.60 4.63 18.06
C GLU A 55 -5.19 5.46 19.20
N SER A 56 -5.11 6.78 19.09
CA SER A 56 -5.70 7.66 20.10
C SER A 56 -7.24 7.71 20.06
N GLY A 57 -7.87 6.98 19.13
CA GLY A 57 -9.31 7.04 18.91
C GLY A 57 -9.82 8.36 18.34
N LYS A 58 -8.91 9.32 18.04
CA LYS A 58 -9.25 10.65 17.51
C LYS A 58 -9.56 10.66 16.02
N SER A 59 -9.27 9.56 15.31
CA SER A 59 -9.68 9.42 13.92
C SER A 59 -11.15 9.02 13.88
N GLU A 60 -12.03 9.96 13.58
CA GLU A 60 -13.43 9.65 13.32
C GLU A 60 -13.55 8.83 12.02
N MET A 61 -14.36 7.78 12.05
CA MET A 61 -14.73 6.99 10.87
C MET A 61 -16.03 7.57 10.30
N HIS A 62 -16.02 7.91 9.04
CA HIS A 62 -17.18 8.48 8.35
C HIS A 62 -17.94 7.38 7.59
N PHE A 63 -18.73 6.62 8.33
CA PHE A 63 -19.56 5.56 7.75
C PHE A 63 -20.65 6.13 6.85
N GLN A 64 -20.73 5.59 5.63
CA GLN A 64 -21.77 5.90 4.66
C GLN A 64 -22.07 4.68 3.80
N GLN A 65 -23.20 4.67 3.11
CA GLN A 65 -23.47 3.63 2.12
C GLN A 65 -22.56 3.83 0.91
N VAL A 66 -21.72 2.84 0.64
CA VAL A 66 -20.74 2.85 -0.44
C VAL A 66 -21.01 1.71 -1.39
N GLU A 67 -21.14 2.04 -2.67
CA GLU A 67 -21.16 1.06 -3.76
C GLU A 67 -19.70 0.64 -4.04
N ILE A 68 -19.41 -0.65 -3.82
CA ILE A 68 -18.03 -1.14 -3.80
C ILE A 68 -17.46 -1.32 -5.21
N SER A 69 -18.28 -1.65 -6.22
CA SER A 69 -17.78 -1.81 -7.59
C SER A 69 -17.30 -0.48 -8.16
N GLY A 70 -18.03 0.63 -7.91
CA GLY A 70 -17.61 1.97 -8.32
C GLY A 70 -16.34 2.46 -7.60
N LEU A 71 -16.15 2.05 -6.33
CA LEU A 71 -14.91 2.31 -5.62
C LEU A 71 -13.74 1.56 -6.27
N ILE A 72 -13.94 0.30 -6.66
CA ILE A 72 -12.94 -0.51 -7.36
C ILE A 72 -12.59 0.11 -8.72
N ASP A 73 -13.57 0.60 -9.46
CA ASP A 73 -13.35 1.28 -10.75
C ASP A 73 -12.46 2.52 -10.62
N GLU A 74 -12.64 3.28 -9.55
CA GLU A 74 -11.78 4.45 -9.29
C GLU A 74 -10.36 4.05 -8.93
N VAL A 75 -10.22 3.03 -8.08
CA VAL A 75 -8.92 2.47 -7.71
C VAL A 75 -8.18 1.92 -8.94
N GLU A 76 -8.87 1.19 -9.81
CA GLU A 76 -8.36 0.69 -11.09
C GLU A 76 -7.80 1.82 -11.95
N LYS A 77 -8.62 2.85 -12.21
CA LYS A 77 -8.24 4.00 -13.06
C LYS A 77 -6.96 4.69 -12.59
N VAL A 78 -6.83 4.90 -11.28
CA VAL A 78 -5.65 5.55 -10.71
C VAL A 78 -4.39 4.69 -10.85
N HIS A 79 -4.53 3.37 -10.71
CA HIS A 79 -3.37 2.47 -10.70
C HIS A 79 -3.00 1.97 -12.10
N GLN A 80 -3.93 1.95 -13.05
CA GLN A 80 -3.64 1.59 -14.43
C GLN A 80 -2.50 2.44 -15.03
N LEU A 81 -2.44 3.73 -14.66
CA LEU A 81 -1.40 4.66 -15.10
C LEU A 81 -0.03 4.42 -14.44
N LYS A 82 0.02 3.62 -13.37
CA LYS A 82 1.24 3.32 -12.61
C LYS A 82 1.79 1.93 -12.89
N MET A 83 1.11 1.15 -13.75
CA MET A 83 1.59 -0.19 -14.10
C MET A 83 2.89 -0.13 -14.87
N LYS A 84 3.80 -1.05 -14.54
CA LYS A 84 5.00 -1.31 -15.35
C LYS A 84 4.58 -1.91 -16.70
N SER A 85 5.36 -1.69 -17.75
CA SER A 85 5.05 -2.17 -19.10
C SER A 85 4.84 -3.68 -19.21
N ASN A 86 5.47 -4.44 -18.31
CA ASN A 86 5.42 -5.91 -18.28
C ASN A 86 4.42 -6.47 -17.24
N VAL A 87 3.57 -5.62 -16.65
CA VAL A 87 2.61 -6.00 -15.62
C VAL A 87 1.20 -5.63 -16.08
N GLU A 88 0.32 -6.62 -16.15
CA GLU A 88 -1.10 -6.45 -16.47
C GLU A 88 -1.91 -6.26 -15.19
N LEU A 89 -2.80 -5.25 -15.16
CA LEU A 89 -3.80 -5.12 -14.11
C LEU A 89 -5.12 -5.74 -14.59
N LYS A 90 -5.59 -6.77 -13.88
CA LYS A 90 -6.90 -7.39 -14.09
C LYS A 90 -7.87 -7.00 -12.99
N VAL A 91 -9.13 -6.76 -13.35
CA VAL A 91 -10.19 -6.50 -12.37
C VAL A 91 -11.24 -7.60 -12.48
N ILE A 92 -11.58 -8.19 -11.33
CA ILE A 92 -12.63 -9.22 -11.19
C ILE A 92 -13.69 -8.68 -10.27
N ARG A 93 -14.91 -8.52 -10.79
CA ARG A 93 -16.06 -8.06 -10.02
C ARG A 93 -17.31 -8.83 -10.41
N PRO A 94 -18.22 -9.07 -9.47
CA PRO A 94 -19.54 -9.58 -9.77
C PRO A 94 -20.33 -8.63 -10.67
N ALA A 95 -21.32 -9.13 -11.40
CA ALA A 95 -22.26 -8.29 -12.16
C ALA A 95 -23.25 -7.55 -11.25
N GLU A 96 -23.44 -8.04 -10.04
CA GLU A 96 -24.32 -7.45 -9.03
C GLU A 96 -23.63 -6.28 -8.32
N GLU A 97 -24.40 -5.25 -7.97
CA GLU A 97 -23.92 -4.14 -7.15
C GLU A 97 -23.96 -4.52 -5.67
N PHE A 98 -22.88 -4.22 -4.96
CA PHE A 98 -22.79 -4.44 -3.52
C PHE A 98 -22.61 -3.11 -2.80
N TRP A 99 -23.56 -2.82 -1.92
CA TRP A 99 -23.56 -1.66 -1.05
C TRP A 99 -23.28 -2.08 0.38
N THR A 100 -22.40 -1.37 1.05
CA THR A 100 -22.15 -1.61 2.48
C THR A 100 -21.87 -0.30 3.22
N SER A 101 -22.19 -0.28 4.51
CA SER A 101 -21.87 0.85 5.38
C SER A 101 -20.39 0.82 5.75
N THR A 102 -19.60 1.73 5.19
CA THR A 102 -18.15 1.80 5.42
C THR A 102 -17.61 3.22 5.22
N ASP A 103 -16.38 3.44 5.61
CA ASP A 103 -15.64 4.67 5.28
C ASP A 103 -14.91 4.51 3.95
N ARG A 104 -15.45 5.16 2.91
CA ARG A 104 -14.95 5.08 1.54
C ARG A 104 -13.46 5.43 1.43
N ASN A 105 -13.04 6.50 2.09
CA ASN A 105 -11.66 6.99 2.00
C ASN A 105 -10.68 6.03 2.68
N ARG A 106 -11.10 5.42 3.78
CA ARG A 106 -10.29 4.44 4.49
C ARG A 106 -10.17 3.13 3.73
N VAL A 107 -11.24 2.67 3.09
CA VAL A 107 -11.18 1.50 2.19
C VAL A 107 -10.25 1.78 1.01
N MET A 108 -10.37 2.95 0.37
CA MET A 108 -9.45 3.35 -0.71
C MET A 108 -7.99 3.37 -0.25
N GLN A 109 -7.71 3.90 0.94
CA GLN A 109 -6.36 3.94 1.53
C GLN A 109 -5.76 2.53 1.66
N VAL A 110 -6.55 1.56 2.11
CA VAL A 110 -6.13 0.15 2.21
C VAL A 110 -5.83 -0.43 0.82
N LEU A 111 -6.72 -0.24 -0.14
CA LEU A 111 -6.55 -0.76 -1.50
C LEU A 111 -5.35 -0.13 -2.22
N PHE A 112 -5.12 1.17 -2.03
CA PHE A 112 -3.95 1.86 -2.55
C PHE A 112 -2.65 1.28 -1.98
N ASN A 113 -2.63 0.95 -0.70
CA ASN A 113 -1.48 0.31 -0.07
C ASN A 113 -1.24 -1.10 -0.65
N PHE A 114 -2.28 -1.92 -0.78
CA PHE A 114 -2.17 -3.26 -1.35
C PHE A 114 -1.66 -3.23 -2.79
N LEU A 115 -2.25 -2.37 -3.63
CA LEU A 115 -1.83 -2.23 -5.04
C LEU A 115 -0.42 -1.67 -5.16
N SER A 116 -0.05 -0.67 -4.36
CA SER A 116 1.33 -0.15 -4.36
C SER A 116 2.34 -1.23 -3.98
N ASN A 117 2.01 -2.09 -3.02
CA ASN A 117 2.85 -3.22 -2.64
C ASN A 117 2.95 -4.24 -3.77
N ALA A 118 1.83 -4.60 -4.40
CA ALA A 118 1.81 -5.51 -5.55
C ALA A 118 2.68 -4.99 -6.71
N ILE A 119 2.52 -3.70 -7.08
CA ILE A 119 3.30 -3.07 -8.18
C ILE A 119 4.80 -3.06 -7.87
N LYS A 120 5.18 -2.78 -6.62
CA LYS A 120 6.59 -2.78 -6.21
C LYS A 120 7.23 -4.15 -6.31
N ASN A 121 6.50 -5.20 -5.94
CA ASN A 121 7.02 -6.56 -5.82
C ASN A 121 6.78 -7.43 -7.07
N THR A 122 6.14 -6.89 -8.12
CA THR A 122 5.92 -7.58 -9.39
C THR A 122 6.75 -6.90 -10.49
N GLU A 123 7.73 -7.60 -11.03
CA GLU A 123 8.54 -7.12 -12.15
C GLU A 123 7.87 -7.41 -13.50
N SER A 124 7.21 -8.54 -13.60
CA SER A 124 6.43 -8.96 -14.77
C SER A 124 5.33 -9.92 -14.34
N GLY A 125 4.22 -9.92 -15.07
CA GLY A 125 3.09 -10.82 -14.80
C GLY A 125 1.77 -10.09 -14.62
N VAL A 126 0.99 -10.50 -13.62
CA VAL A 126 -0.39 -10.04 -13.43
C VAL A 126 -0.63 -9.58 -12.00
N ILE A 127 -1.30 -8.46 -11.86
CA ILE A 127 -1.91 -8.01 -10.60
C ILE A 127 -3.42 -8.07 -10.78
N THR A 128 -4.12 -8.72 -9.87
CA THR A 128 -5.57 -8.85 -9.90
C THR A 128 -6.20 -8.11 -8.73
N LEU A 129 -7.04 -7.12 -9.02
CA LEU A 129 -7.92 -6.49 -8.04
C LEU A 129 -9.30 -7.16 -8.14
N GLY A 130 -9.79 -7.72 -7.04
CA GLY A 130 -11.02 -8.51 -7.08
C GLY A 130 -12.00 -8.18 -5.97
N LEU A 131 -13.30 -8.34 -6.27
CA LEU A 131 -14.42 -8.31 -5.33
C LEU A 131 -15.13 -9.66 -5.37
N LYS A 132 -15.46 -10.22 -4.20
CA LYS A 132 -16.29 -11.39 -4.03
C LYS A 132 -17.23 -11.20 -2.86
N HIS A 133 -18.41 -11.77 -2.96
CA HIS A 133 -19.35 -11.90 -1.85
C HIS A 133 -19.19 -13.29 -1.23
N GLU A 134 -18.90 -13.35 0.06
CA GLU A 134 -18.67 -14.58 0.82
C GLU A 134 -19.52 -14.56 2.12
N GLY A 135 -20.78 -15.02 2.03
CA GLY A 135 -21.72 -15.01 3.16
C GLY A 135 -22.01 -13.59 3.66
N ASP A 136 -21.71 -13.32 4.93
CA ASP A 136 -21.92 -11.99 5.54
C ASP A 136 -20.76 -11.02 5.28
N TRP A 137 -19.89 -11.32 4.29
CA TRP A 137 -18.67 -10.56 4.03
C TRP A 137 -18.53 -10.17 2.56
N LEU A 138 -18.10 -8.95 2.34
CA LEU A 138 -17.52 -8.54 1.07
C LEU A 138 -16.00 -8.65 1.15
N LYS A 139 -15.43 -9.53 0.36
CA LYS A 139 -14.00 -9.72 0.22
C LYS A 139 -13.48 -8.89 -0.94
N ILE A 140 -12.61 -7.93 -0.66
CA ILE A 140 -11.86 -7.18 -1.67
C ILE A 140 -10.42 -7.62 -1.55
N PHE A 141 -9.80 -8.03 -2.67
CA PHE A 141 -8.45 -8.58 -2.65
C PHE A 141 -7.59 -8.04 -3.77
N VAL A 142 -6.29 -7.98 -3.50
CA VAL A 142 -5.24 -7.74 -4.49
C VAL A 142 -4.32 -8.95 -4.48
N SER A 143 -4.23 -9.61 -5.63
CA SER A 143 -3.34 -10.74 -5.86
C SER A 143 -2.30 -10.38 -6.89
N ASP A 144 -1.05 -10.70 -6.63
CA ASP A 144 0.08 -10.48 -7.54
C ASP A 144 0.83 -11.78 -7.84
N THR A 145 1.54 -11.80 -8.95
CA THR A 145 2.45 -12.88 -9.35
C THR A 145 3.91 -12.49 -9.13
N GLY A 146 4.17 -11.71 -8.08
CA GLY A 146 5.50 -11.19 -7.76
C GLY A 146 6.37 -12.19 -7.00
N CYS A 147 7.35 -11.64 -6.27
CA CYS A 147 8.33 -12.45 -5.57
C CYS A 147 7.77 -13.27 -4.39
N GLY A 148 6.55 -12.99 -3.93
CA GLY A 148 5.97 -13.62 -2.75
C GLY A 148 6.67 -13.27 -1.44
N ILE A 149 6.21 -13.88 -0.34
CA ILE A 149 6.67 -13.65 1.03
C ILE A 149 7.07 -14.98 1.65
N PRO A 150 8.28 -15.09 2.24
CA PRO A 150 8.68 -16.28 2.97
C PRO A 150 7.71 -16.57 4.14
N GLU A 151 7.41 -17.85 4.37
CA GLU A 151 6.45 -18.30 5.38
C GLU A 151 6.81 -17.81 6.80
N ASP A 152 8.09 -17.81 7.14
CA ASP A 152 8.62 -17.35 8.43
C ASP A 152 8.39 -15.84 8.67
N LYS A 153 8.20 -15.06 7.61
CA LYS A 153 7.92 -13.61 7.69
C LYS A 153 6.44 -13.27 7.73
N LEU A 154 5.54 -14.14 7.25
CA LEU A 154 4.10 -13.88 7.21
C LEU A 154 3.49 -13.42 8.54
N PRO A 155 3.86 -13.99 9.71
CA PRO A 155 3.30 -13.54 10.99
C PRO A 155 3.68 -12.09 11.36
N ARG A 156 4.74 -11.55 10.76
CA ARG A 156 5.33 -10.25 11.12
C ARG A 156 5.01 -9.13 10.14
N ILE A 157 4.44 -9.39 8.97
CA ILE A 157 4.22 -8.37 7.93
C ILE A 157 3.29 -7.21 8.35
N PHE A 158 2.44 -7.43 9.37
CA PHE A 158 1.59 -6.40 9.94
C PHE A 158 2.23 -5.70 11.16
N THR A 159 3.47 -6.07 11.51
CA THR A 159 4.23 -5.40 12.57
C THR A 159 4.77 -4.07 12.05
N ARG A 160 4.78 -3.05 12.90
CA ARG A 160 5.28 -1.71 12.55
C ARG A 160 6.76 -1.74 12.23
N PHE A 161 7.13 -0.99 11.20
CA PHE A 161 8.51 -0.85 10.70
C PHE A 161 9.13 -2.15 10.20
N GLU A 162 8.34 -3.21 10.04
CA GLU A 162 8.80 -4.44 9.44
C GLU A 162 8.93 -4.27 7.92
N LYS A 163 10.08 -4.64 7.37
CA LYS A 163 10.37 -4.68 5.94
C LYS A 163 10.81 -6.07 5.56
N LEU A 164 10.21 -6.61 4.52
CA LEU A 164 10.57 -7.94 4.00
C LEU A 164 11.95 -7.93 3.32
N ASN A 165 12.30 -6.78 2.76
CA ASN A 165 13.57 -6.54 2.09
C ASN A 165 13.99 -5.09 2.34
N ASP A 166 15.16 -4.89 2.90
CA ASP A 166 15.72 -3.55 3.20
C ASP A 166 16.02 -2.74 1.93
N PHE A 167 16.17 -3.42 0.78
CA PHE A 167 16.40 -2.77 -0.51
C PHE A 167 15.11 -2.26 -1.17
N VAL A 168 13.94 -2.71 -0.72
CA VAL A 168 12.65 -2.22 -1.24
C VAL A 168 12.22 -0.99 -0.46
N GLN A 169 12.09 0.11 -1.17
CA GLN A 169 11.69 1.39 -0.58
C GLN A 169 10.29 1.33 0.02
N GLY A 170 10.15 1.67 1.29
CA GLY A 170 8.88 1.72 1.99
C GLY A 170 9.05 2.14 3.44
N THR A 171 7.95 2.56 4.08
CA THR A 171 7.95 3.03 5.46
C THR A 171 7.90 1.89 6.49
N GLY A 172 7.46 0.69 6.08
CA GLY A 172 7.17 -0.41 7.00
C GLY A 172 5.93 -0.18 7.88
N LEU A 173 5.16 0.88 7.63
CA LEU A 173 3.95 1.21 8.39
C LEU A 173 2.66 0.89 7.62
N GLY A 174 2.69 0.83 6.31
CA GLY A 174 1.50 0.74 5.47
C GLY A 174 0.58 -0.43 5.83
N LEU A 175 1.11 -1.65 5.96
CA LEU A 175 0.29 -2.83 6.29
C LEU A 175 -0.25 -2.78 7.73
N SER A 176 0.50 -2.24 8.69
CA SER A 176 0.01 -2.07 10.06
C SER A 176 -1.11 -1.04 10.15
N ILE A 177 -1.04 0.04 9.34
CA ILE A 177 -2.11 1.03 9.20
C ILE A 177 -3.34 0.37 8.57
N CYS A 178 -3.17 -0.40 7.48
CA CYS A 178 -4.26 -1.13 6.84
C CYS A 178 -4.99 -2.03 7.82
N LYS A 179 -4.27 -2.80 8.64
CA LYS A 179 -4.84 -3.66 9.66
C LYS A 179 -5.69 -2.86 10.66
N SER A 180 -5.13 -1.77 11.20
CA SER A 180 -5.82 -0.91 12.16
C SER A 180 -7.08 -0.25 11.55
N ILE A 181 -7.05 0.15 10.30
CA ILE A 181 -8.21 0.70 9.58
C ILE A 181 -9.30 -0.36 9.46
N VAL A 182 -8.96 -1.54 8.93
CA VAL A 182 -9.95 -2.60 8.63
C VAL A 182 -10.59 -3.13 9.92
N GLU A 183 -9.82 -3.29 11.00
CA GLU A 183 -10.36 -3.67 12.33
C GLU A 183 -11.38 -2.63 12.84
N ARG A 184 -11.12 -1.34 12.65
CA ARG A 184 -12.07 -0.27 13.02
C ARG A 184 -13.30 -0.19 12.13
N LEU A 185 -13.22 -0.66 10.90
CA LEU A 185 -14.37 -0.82 10.01
C LEU A 185 -15.21 -2.07 10.35
N GLY A 186 -14.84 -2.81 11.40
CA GLY A 186 -15.49 -4.06 11.80
C GLY A 186 -15.12 -5.25 10.90
N GLY A 187 -14.09 -5.10 10.10
CA GLY A 187 -13.61 -6.09 9.14
C GLY A 187 -12.40 -6.89 9.65
N ARG A 188 -11.81 -7.66 8.73
CA ARG A 188 -10.55 -8.38 8.95
C ARG A 188 -9.67 -8.35 7.71
N ILE A 189 -8.36 -8.52 7.90
CA ILE A 189 -7.37 -8.68 6.83
C ILE A 189 -6.84 -10.11 6.84
N GLU A 190 -6.66 -10.65 5.64
CA GLU A 190 -6.00 -11.93 5.43
C GLU A 190 -4.88 -11.78 4.40
N VAL A 191 -3.85 -12.61 4.52
CA VAL A 191 -2.74 -12.72 3.57
C VAL A 191 -2.49 -14.18 3.27
N SER A 192 -2.26 -14.46 2.00
CA SER A 192 -1.76 -15.75 1.51
C SER A 192 -0.62 -15.45 0.56
N SER A 193 0.53 -16.10 0.74
CA SER A 193 1.69 -15.89 -0.11
C SER A 193 2.59 -17.11 -0.10
N GLU A 194 3.25 -17.33 -1.23
CA GLU A 194 4.29 -18.34 -1.40
C GLU A 194 5.48 -17.70 -2.12
N LEU A 195 6.67 -17.93 -1.61
CA LEU A 195 7.90 -17.37 -2.19
C LEU A 195 8.06 -17.80 -3.65
N GLY A 196 8.22 -16.84 -4.54
CA GLY A 196 8.34 -17.07 -6.00
C GLY A 196 7.00 -17.25 -6.73
N GLN A 197 5.85 -17.27 -6.05
CA GLN A 197 4.53 -17.44 -6.65
C GLN A 197 3.65 -16.18 -6.56
N GLY A 198 4.03 -15.26 -5.68
CA GLY A 198 3.28 -14.03 -5.44
C GLY A 198 2.52 -14.01 -4.13
N SER A 199 1.68 -12.99 -3.98
CA SER A 199 0.93 -12.75 -2.74
C SER A 199 -0.51 -12.36 -3.03
N THR A 200 -1.38 -12.65 -2.08
CA THR A 200 -2.77 -12.17 -2.07
C THR A 200 -3.06 -11.53 -0.73
N PHE A 201 -3.38 -10.25 -0.75
CA PHE A 201 -3.88 -9.49 0.38
C PHE A 201 -5.38 -9.28 0.22
N ALA A 202 -6.16 -9.59 1.24
CA ALA A 202 -7.60 -9.44 1.23
C ALA A 202 -8.07 -8.68 2.45
N LEU A 203 -8.99 -7.75 2.24
CA LEU A 203 -9.79 -7.15 3.30
C LEU A 203 -11.22 -7.68 3.20
N TYR A 204 -11.84 -7.91 4.35
CA TYR A 204 -13.23 -8.33 4.47
C TYR A 204 -14.00 -7.24 5.19
N LEU A 205 -15.05 -6.74 4.55
CA LEU A 205 -15.98 -5.78 5.14
C LEU A 205 -17.29 -6.50 5.49
N PRO A 206 -17.93 -6.17 6.61
CA PRO A 206 -19.26 -6.69 6.93
C PRO A 206 -20.25 -6.32 5.81
N TYR A 207 -21.09 -7.28 5.40
CA TYR A 207 -22.14 -7.10 4.44
C TYR A 207 -23.48 -7.47 5.10
N GLN A 208 -24.36 -6.48 5.26
CA GLN A 208 -25.69 -6.63 5.87
C GLN A 208 -26.74 -6.04 4.94
#